data_ca4fac2a01d7b7ed5775d421e90642f7
#
_entry.id   ca4fac2a01d7b7ed5775d421e90642f7
#
_cell.length_a   1.000
_cell.length_b   1.000
_cell.length_c   1.000
_cell.angle_alpha   90.00
_cell.angle_beta   90.00
_cell.angle_gamma   90.00
#
_symmetry.space_group_name_H-M   'P 1'
#
loop_
_entity.id
_entity.type
_entity.pdbx_description
1 polymer ?
#
loop_
_entity_poly.entity_id
_entity_poly.type
_entity_poly.pdbx_seq_one_letter_code
_entity_poly.pdbx_strand_id
1 'polypeptide(L)'
;IAVMIDQRDRRAFLQSRLIEIEKQQLNKLSQEMARISQEDALTTLANRRHFNETLAREWGVAEREKHPISLMFIDVDHFKPYNDTYGHLEGDKALSRVGRTLKKMATRPADLAARYGGEEFVLLLPNTDSEGAYVLAQEVQKAIDTLAIPHRSSKAGKMLSVSIGLATLTPDDGNSITTLIDNADQGVYAAKEAGRHRIRIWPKPKVASPKNAPQAKGES
;
A
#
# COMPACT_ATOMS: atom_id res chain seq x y z
N ILE A 1 25.68 -60.31 -0.73
CA ILE A 1 26.69 -59.37 -1.19
C ILE A 1 26.48 -58.11 -0.35
N ALA A 2 27.28 -57.95 0.75
CA ALA A 2 27.28 -56.71 1.54
C ALA A 2 27.98 -55.62 0.73
N VAL A 3 27.27 -54.58 0.35
CA VAL A 3 27.87 -53.40 -0.27
C VAL A 3 28.65 -52.69 0.84
N MET A 4 29.99 -52.80 0.79
CA MET A 4 30.89 -51.95 1.57
C MET A 4 30.78 -50.52 1.00
N ILE A 5 29.92 -49.70 1.62
CA ILE A 5 29.91 -48.26 1.36
C ILE A 5 31.24 -47.74 1.93
N ASP A 6 32.07 -47.18 1.05
CA ASP A 6 33.39 -46.63 1.43
C ASP A 6 33.18 -45.54 2.52
N GLN A 7 34.07 -45.52 3.50
CA GLN A 7 34.06 -44.54 4.60
C GLN A 7 34.05 -43.10 4.10
N ARG A 8 34.58 -42.85 2.92
CA ARG A 8 34.55 -41.54 2.24
C ARG A 8 33.15 -41.16 1.81
N ASP A 9 32.41 -42.09 1.19
CA ASP A 9 31.02 -41.83 0.75
C ASP A 9 30.10 -41.59 1.93
N ARG A 10 30.31 -42.30 3.02
CA ARG A 10 29.53 -42.10 4.27
C ARG A 10 29.81 -40.72 4.90
N ARG A 11 31.07 -40.27 4.89
CA ARG A 11 31.42 -38.93 5.38
C ARG A 11 30.85 -37.85 4.50
N ALA A 12 30.96 -37.97 3.18
CA ALA A 12 30.39 -37.03 2.23
C ALA A 12 28.86 -36.91 2.38
N PHE A 13 28.18 -38.07 2.54
CA PHE A 13 26.74 -38.08 2.77
C PHE A 13 26.36 -37.39 4.09
N LEU A 14 27.06 -37.67 5.19
CA LEU A 14 26.80 -37.02 6.47
C LEU A 14 27.07 -35.52 6.44
N GLN A 15 28.14 -35.08 5.78
CA GLN A 15 28.43 -33.66 5.57
C GLN A 15 27.36 -32.98 4.74
N SER A 16 26.90 -33.59 3.65
CA SER A 16 25.82 -33.06 2.82
C SER A 16 24.51 -32.90 3.62
N ARG A 17 24.19 -33.90 4.47
CA ARG A 17 22.99 -33.84 5.34
C ARG A 17 23.11 -32.76 6.40
N LEU A 18 24.30 -32.57 6.98
CA LEU A 18 24.55 -31.52 7.97
C LEU A 18 24.35 -30.13 7.37
N ILE A 19 24.95 -29.89 6.20
CA ILE A 19 24.80 -28.64 5.45
C ILE A 19 23.31 -28.36 5.13
N GLU A 20 22.56 -29.36 4.73
CA GLU A 20 21.13 -29.22 4.43
C GLU A 20 20.33 -28.85 5.69
N ILE A 21 20.63 -29.47 6.84
CA ILE A 21 19.98 -29.16 8.12
C ILE A 21 20.32 -27.74 8.57
N GLU A 22 21.60 -27.34 8.49
CA GLU A 22 22.03 -25.97 8.83
C GLU A 22 21.35 -24.94 7.93
N LYS A 23 21.29 -25.18 6.62
CA LYS A 23 20.59 -24.32 5.66
C LYS A 23 19.10 -24.19 6.00
N GLN A 24 18.44 -25.27 6.36
CA GLN A 24 17.03 -25.25 6.79
C GLN A 24 16.85 -24.45 8.09
N GLN A 25 17.76 -24.58 9.06
CA GLN A 25 17.72 -23.82 10.30
C GLN A 25 17.97 -22.32 10.04
N LEU A 26 18.95 -21.97 9.21
CA LEU A 26 19.21 -20.58 8.81
C LEU A 26 17.99 -19.96 8.13
N ASN A 27 17.35 -20.68 7.21
CA ASN A 27 16.15 -20.23 6.53
C ASN A 27 14.99 -19.99 7.50
N LYS A 28 14.77 -20.90 8.46
CA LYS A 28 13.77 -20.73 9.51
C LYS A 28 14.03 -19.52 10.37
N LEU A 29 15.27 -19.33 10.82
CA LEU A 29 15.66 -18.17 11.64
C LEU A 29 15.51 -16.86 10.87
N SER A 30 15.90 -16.84 9.59
CA SER A 30 15.71 -15.69 8.70
C SER A 30 14.23 -15.35 8.50
N GLN A 31 13.37 -16.36 8.32
CA GLN A 31 11.92 -16.16 8.22
C GLN A 31 11.32 -15.65 9.54
N GLU A 32 11.83 -16.13 10.68
CA GLU A 32 11.41 -15.68 12.00
C GLU A 32 11.83 -14.21 12.26
N MET A 33 13.06 -13.84 11.91
CA MET A 33 13.53 -12.46 11.97
C MET A 33 12.74 -11.55 11.02
N ALA A 34 12.47 -11.99 9.79
CA ALA A 34 11.60 -11.28 8.87
C ALA A 34 10.16 -11.15 9.40
N ARG A 35 9.69 -12.12 10.18
CA ARG A 35 8.39 -12.07 10.86
C ARG A 35 8.36 -11.05 12.00
N ILE A 36 9.46 -10.87 12.71
CA ILE A 36 9.57 -9.89 13.80
C ILE A 36 9.74 -8.47 13.25
N SER A 37 10.37 -8.31 12.09
CA SER A 37 10.50 -6.99 11.46
C SER A 37 9.13 -6.43 11.06
N GLN A 38 8.80 -5.25 11.54
CA GLN A 38 7.58 -4.51 11.20
C GLN A 38 7.78 -3.54 10.04
N GLU A 39 9.00 -3.35 9.60
CA GLU A 39 9.37 -2.40 8.56
C GLU A 39 9.73 -3.10 7.23
N ASP A 40 9.51 -2.38 6.13
CA ASP A 40 10.03 -2.71 4.82
C ASP A 40 11.50 -2.27 4.71
N ALA A 41 12.38 -3.19 4.31
CA ALA A 41 13.82 -2.97 4.30
C ALA A 41 14.29 -1.85 3.35
N LEU A 42 13.53 -1.58 2.28
CA LEU A 42 13.88 -0.56 1.28
C LEU A 42 13.42 0.84 1.70
N THR A 43 12.19 0.95 2.19
CA THR A 43 11.52 2.23 2.40
C THR A 43 11.47 2.67 3.86
N THR A 44 11.74 1.75 4.80
CA THR A 44 11.61 1.96 6.26
C THR A 44 10.19 2.36 6.70
N LEU A 45 9.22 2.13 5.85
CA LEU A 45 7.80 2.18 6.19
C LEU A 45 7.37 0.88 6.87
N ALA A 46 6.18 0.86 7.45
CA ALA A 46 5.57 -0.40 7.85
C ALA A 46 5.49 -1.36 6.65
N ASN A 47 5.74 -2.64 6.89
CA ASN A 47 5.51 -3.65 5.86
C ASN A 47 4.03 -4.07 5.83
N ARG A 48 3.64 -4.84 4.80
CA ARG A 48 2.27 -5.31 4.61
C ARG A 48 1.71 -6.04 5.83
N ARG A 49 2.53 -6.81 6.54
CA ARG A 49 2.08 -7.52 7.74
C ARG A 49 1.72 -6.55 8.86
N HIS A 50 2.61 -5.62 9.17
CA HIS A 50 2.36 -4.59 10.19
C HIS A 50 1.14 -3.73 9.84
N PHE A 51 0.96 -3.39 8.56
CA PHE A 51 -0.25 -2.73 8.08
C PHE A 51 -1.51 -3.55 8.39
N ASN A 52 -1.54 -4.85 8.06
CA ASN A 52 -2.72 -5.69 8.30
C ASN A 52 -3.04 -5.81 9.80
N GLU A 53 -2.03 -5.96 10.65
CA GLU A 53 -2.19 -6.03 12.11
C GLU A 53 -2.74 -4.71 12.68
N THR A 54 -2.22 -3.57 12.20
CA THR A 54 -2.68 -2.25 12.61
C THR A 54 -4.09 -1.97 12.11
N LEU A 55 -4.38 -2.28 10.85
CA LEU A 55 -5.72 -2.11 10.28
C LEU A 55 -6.77 -2.92 11.06
N ALA A 56 -6.47 -4.17 11.42
CA ALA A 56 -7.39 -5.00 12.21
C ALA A 56 -7.66 -4.39 13.61
N ARG A 57 -6.64 -3.84 14.24
CA ARG A 57 -6.78 -3.17 15.54
C ARG A 57 -7.60 -1.88 15.42
N GLU A 58 -7.26 -1.01 14.47
CA GLU A 58 -7.95 0.27 14.27
C GLU A 58 -9.39 0.07 13.79
N TRP A 59 -9.65 -0.98 13.01
CA TRP A 59 -11.02 -1.37 12.63
C TRP A 59 -11.89 -1.68 13.86
N GLY A 60 -11.37 -2.50 14.78
CA GLY A 60 -12.12 -2.80 16.03
C GLY A 60 -12.32 -1.60 16.93
N VAL A 61 -11.42 -0.61 16.92
CA VAL A 61 -11.61 0.69 17.61
C VAL A 61 -12.72 1.49 16.90
N ALA A 62 -12.63 1.65 15.59
CA ALA A 62 -13.56 2.41 14.77
C ALA A 62 -14.99 1.83 14.84
N GLU A 63 -15.15 0.50 14.89
CA GLU A 63 -16.41 -0.19 15.04
C GLU A 63 -17.06 0.13 16.40
N ARG A 64 -16.31 0.06 17.49
CA ARG A 64 -16.80 0.36 18.84
C ARG A 64 -17.17 1.83 19.03
N GLU A 65 -16.36 2.73 18.48
CA GLU A 65 -16.50 4.17 18.66
C GLU A 65 -17.35 4.82 17.56
N LYS A 66 -17.77 4.05 16.55
CA LYS A 66 -18.55 4.52 15.40
C LYS A 66 -17.85 5.65 14.63
N HIS A 67 -16.52 5.58 14.54
CA HIS A 67 -15.71 6.52 13.79
C HIS A 67 -15.42 6.04 12.36
N PRO A 68 -15.27 6.95 11.40
CA PRO A 68 -14.84 6.58 10.04
C PRO A 68 -13.37 6.14 10.05
N ILE A 69 -13.04 5.23 9.17
CA ILE A 69 -11.67 4.84 8.85
C ILE A 69 -11.45 4.99 7.36
N SER A 70 -10.38 5.69 6.98
CA SER A 70 -10.02 5.92 5.59
C SER A 70 -8.76 5.16 5.24
N LEU A 71 -8.69 4.67 4.01
CA LEU A 71 -7.54 4.00 3.43
C LEU A 71 -7.24 4.62 2.06
N MET A 72 -6.01 5.09 1.89
CA MET A 72 -5.47 5.41 0.57
C MET A 72 -4.64 4.23 0.08
N PHE A 73 -4.92 3.77 -1.13
CA PHE A 73 -4.06 2.88 -1.87
C PHE A 73 -3.33 3.71 -2.93
N ILE A 74 -2.01 3.60 -3.01
CA ILE A 74 -1.14 4.47 -3.81
C ILE A 74 -0.24 3.59 -4.65
N ASP A 75 -0.24 3.80 -5.96
CA ASP A 75 0.57 3.04 -6.91
C ASP A 75 1.41 4.00 -7.76
N VAL A 76 2.69 3.67 -7.92
CA VAL A 76 3.62 4.49 -8.73
C VAL A 76 3.39 4.20 -10.22
N ASP A 77 2.95 5.23 -10.93
CA ASP A 77 2.59 5.14 -12.33
C ASP A 77 3.78 4.73 -13.22
N HIS A 78 3.54 3.71 -14.07
CA HIS A 78 4.54 3.24 -15.04
C HIS A 78 5.87 2.82 -14.42
N PHE A 79 5.86 2.23 -13.21
CA PHE A 79 7.09 1.89 -12.50
C PHE A 79 7.93 0.82 -13.21
N LYS A 80 7.30 -0.17 -13.85
CA LYS A 80 8.04 -1.15 -14.68
C LYS A 80 8.78 -0.47 -15.84
N PRO A 81 8.16 0.39 -16.69
CA PRO A 81 8.88 1.20 -17.67
C PRO A 81 9.98 2.10 -17.07
N TYR A 82 9.81 2.57 -15.84
CA TYR A 82 10.85 3.31 -15.14
C TYR A 82 12.09 2.42 -14.92
N ASN A 83 11.90 1.24 -14.33
CA ASN A 83 12.98 0.28 -14.11
C ASN A 83 13.66 -0.16 -15.40
N ASP A 84 12.88 -0.40 -16.45
CA ASP A 84 13.42 -0.77 -17.77
C ASP A 84 14.29 0.33 -18.38
N THR A 85 14.03 1.60 -18.03
CA THR A 85 14.74 2.77 -18.55
C THR A 85 15.95 3.16 -17.71
N TYR A 86 15.85 3.10 -16.38
CA TYR A 86 16.86 3.64 -15.45
C TYR A 86 17.56 2.57 -14.62
N GLY A 87 17.09 1.33 -14.69
CA GLY A 87 17.57 0.20 -13.88
C GLY A 87 16.93 0.12 -12.50
N HIS A 88 16.96 -1.09 -11.92
CA HIS A 88 16.34 -1.38 -10.62
C HIS A 88 16.90 -0.55 -9.48
N LEU A 89 18.21 -0.23 -9.50
CA LEU A 89 18.82 0.58 -8.45
C LEU A 89 18.23 2.00 -8.37
N GLU A 90 17.96 2.62 -9.51
CA GLU A 90 17.28 3.93 -9.53
C GLU A 90 15.80 3.81 -9.17
N GLY A 91 15.15 2.70 -9.54
CA GLY A 91 13.80 2.38 -9.06
C GLY A 91 13.72 2.28 -7.54
N ASP A 92 14.66 1.58 -6.91
CA ASP A 92 14.75 1.45 -5.46
C ASP A 92 14.95 2.81 -4.78
N LYS A 93 15.81 3.69 -5.35
CA LYS A 93 15.99 5.06 -4.86
C LYS A 93 14.68 5.87 -4.99
N ALA A 94 13.96 5.72 -6.11
CA ALA A 94 12.68 6.39 -6.32
C ALA A 94 11.65 5.94 -5.28
N LEU A 95 11.47 4.63 -5.07
CA LEU A 95 10.57 4.09 -4.04
C LEU A 95 10.95 4.54 -2.63
N SER A 96 12.24 4.58 -2.29
CA SER A 96 12.72 5.09 -1.00
C SER A 96 12.40 6.57 -0.81
N ARG A 97 12.43 7.40 -1.87
CA ARG A 97 12.04 8.82 -1.81
C ARG A 97 10.54 8.97 -1.63
N VAL A 98 9.73 8.19 -2.36
CA VAL A 98 8.27 8.14 -2.19
C VAL A 98 7.93 7.71 -0.76
N GLY A 99 8.53 6.63 -0.27
CA GLY A 99 8.30 6.14 1.10
C GLY A 99 8.60 7.19 2.16
N ARG A 100 9.73 7.88 2.06
CA ARG A 100 10.07 8.99 3.00
C ARG A 100 9.07 10.14 2.95
N THR A 101 8.50 10.42 1.78
CA THR A 101 7.45 11.42 1.63
C THR A 101 6.18 10.96 2.33
N LEU A 102 5.73 9.73 2.12
CA LEU A 102 4.55 9.17 2.78
C LEU A 102 4.71 9.10 4.30
N LYS A 103 5.90 8.75 4.80
CA LYS A 103 6.19 8.76 6.25
C LYS A 103 5.96 10.12 6.89
N LYS A 104 6.27 11.20 6.17
CA LYS A 104 6.05 12.58 6.65
C LYS A 104 4.59 13.01 6.59
N MET A 105 3.77 12.36 5.77
CA MET A 105 2.33 12.66 5.67
C MET A 105 1.50 11.96 6.75
N ALA A 106 1.97 10.83 7.28
CA ALA A 106 1.38 10.15 8.43
C ALA A 106 1.77 10.89 9.72
N THR A 107 1.06 11.97 10.04
CA THR A 107 1.44 12.90 11.11
C THR A 107 0.80 12.60 12.45
N ARG A 108 -0.36 11.93 12.48
CA ARG A 108 -1.06 11.58 13.70
C ARG A 108 -0.53 10.24 14.25
N PRO A 109 -0.55 10.01 15.56
CA PRO A 109 -0.03 8.77 16.16
C PRO A 109 -0.70 7.48 15.65
N ALA A 110 -1.96 7.57 15.20
CA ALA A 110 -2.71 6.45 14.66
C ALA A 110 -2.58 6.29 13.13
N ASP A 111 -2.04 7.30 12.42
CA ASP A 111 -1.81 7.21 10.99
C ASP A 111 -0.66 6.24 10.71
N LEU A 112 -0.80 5.43 9.67
CA LEU A 112 0.23 4.48 9.30
C LEU A 112 0.50 4.54 7.79
N ALA A 113 1.74 4.85 7.42
CA ALA A 113 2.23 4.66 6.06
C ALA A 113 2.93 3.30 5.96
N ALA A 114 2.57 2.51 4.94
CA ALA A 114 3.15 1.21 4.72
C ALA A 114 3.45 0.96 3.24
N ARG A 115 4.44 0.09 2.98
CA ARG A 115 4.64 -0.50 1.65
C ARG A 115 3.85 -1.80 1.58
N TYR A 116 2.87 -1.83 0.68
CA TYR A 116 1.99 -2.99 0.52
C TYR A 116 2.65 -4.09 -0.31
N GLY A 117 3.43 -3.71 -1.32
CA GLY A 117 4.25 -4.63 -2.15
C GLY A 117 4.74 -3.93 -3.42
N GLY A 118 5.87 -4.33 -3.97
CA GLY A 118 6.40 -3.77 -5.21
C GLY A 118 6.45 -2.23 -5.21
N GLU A 119 5.67 -1.61 -6.09
CA GLU A 119 5.48 -0.15 -6.21
C GLU A 119 4.22 0.38 -5.50
N GLU A 120 3.56 -0.44 -4.70
CA GLU A 120 2.31 -0.13 -4.02
C GLU A 120 2.54 0.28 -2.57
N PHE A 121 1.89 1.37 -2.18
CA PHE A 121 1.90 1.91 -0.83
C PHE A 121 0.49 2.09 -0.31
N VAL A 122 0.35 2.14 1.00
CA VAL A 122 -0.93 2.46 1.65
C VAL A 122 -0.74 3.49 2.74
N LEU A 123 -1.75 4.31 2.95
CA LEU A 123 -1.85 5.23 4.08
C LEU A 123 -3.16 4.95 4.80
N LEU A 124 -3.07 4.45 6.04
CA LEU A 124 -4.20 4.18 6.91
C LEU A 124 -4.46 5.41 7.78
N LEU A 125 -5.69 5.87 7.81
CA LEU A 125 -6.13 7.09 8.48
C LEU A 125 -7.34 6.79 9.38
N PRO A 126 -7.12 6.32 10.61
CA PRO A 126 -8.18 6.15 11.57
C PRO A 126 -8.84 7.48 11.94
N ASN A 127 -10.13 7.45 12.28
CA ASN A 127 -10.94 8.61 12.66
C ASN A 127 -10.78 9.78 11.66
N THR A 128 -10.85 9.46 10.37
CA THR A 128 -10.73 10.42 9.28
C THR A 128 -11.82 10.13 8.25
N ASP A 129 -12.63 11.13 7.97
CA ASP A 129 -13.71 11.04 6.98
C ASP A 129 -13.19 11.18 5.54
N SER A 130 -14.07 11.01 4.57
CA SER A 130 -13.74 11.05 3.15
C SER A 130 -13.21 12.42 2.69
N GLU A 131 -13.69 13.52 3.27
CA GLU A 131 -13.26 14.86 2.92
C GLU A 131 -11.83 15.14 3.44
N GLY A 132 -11.60 14.86 4.71
CA GLY A 132 -10.26 14.99 5.32
C GLY A 132 -9.24 14.09 4.66
N ALA A 133 -9.61 12.86 4.33
CA ALA A 133 -8.74 11.94 3.62
C ALA A 133 -8.46 12.40 2.18
N TYR A 134 -9.42 13.00 1.50
CA TYR A 134 -9.22 13.56 0.15
C TYR A 134 -8.26 14.76 0.15
N VAL A 135 -8.38 15.66 1.14
CA VAL A 135 -7.44 16.78 1.30
C VAL A 135 -6.03 16.25 1.49
N LEU A 136 -5.83 15.27 2.37
CA LEU A 136 -4.51 14.68 2.58
C LEU A 136 -4.00 13.95 1.32
N ALA A 137 -4.89 13.30 0.55
CA ALA A 137 -4.49 12.66 -0.72
C ALA A 137 -3.97 13.68 -1.74
N GLN A 138 -4.55 14.88 -1.80
CA GLN A 138 -4.06 15.97 -2.64
C GLN A 138 -2.68 16.46 -2.18
N GLU A 139 -2.47 16.57 -0.87
CA GLU A 139 -1.16 16.93 -0.30
C GLU A 139 -0.10 15.87 -0.60
N VAL A 140 -0.44 14.58 -0.46
CA VAL A 140 0.42 13.45 -0.82
C VAL A 140 0.81 13.51 -2.29
N GLN A 141 -0.15 13.66 -3.20
CA GLN A 141 0.12 13.76 -4.64
C GLN A 141 1.06 14.93 -4.94
N LYS A 142 0.76 16.13 -4.43
CA LYS A 142 1.58 17.33 -4.60
C LYS A 142 2.99 17.15 -4.02
N ALA A 143 3.13 16.51 -2.86
CA ALA A 143 4.43 16.25 -2.23
C ALA A 143 5.29 15.30 -3.07
N ILE A 144 4.68 14.27 -3.67
CA ILE A 144 5.37 13.35 -4.58
C ILE A 144 5.77 14.08 -5.88
N ASP A 145 4.89 14.89 -6.46
CA ASP A 145 5.22 15.71 -7.65
C ASP A 145 6.40 16.65 -7.40
N THR A 146 6.49 17.21 -6.18
CA THR A 146 7.60 18.09 -5.75
C THR A 146 8.95 17.35 -5.69
N LEU A 147 8.96 16.01 -5.63
CA LEU A 147 10.21 15.26 -5.74
C LEU A 147 10.88 15.43 -7.10
N ALA A 148 10.13 15.80 -8.12
CA ALA A 148 10.60 16.06 -9.49
C ALA A 148 11.52 14.95 -10.03
N ILE A 149 11.16 13.68 -9.79
CA ILE A 149 11.93 12.53 -10.27
C ILE A 149 11.68 12.36 -11.78
N PRO A 150 12.70 12.48 -12.66
CA PRO A 150 12.48 12.38 -14.10
C PRO A 150 12.00 10.98 -14.50
N HIS A 151 10.98 10.89 -15.37
CA HIS A 151 10.46 9.65 -15.91
C HIS A 151 10.20 9.77 -17.42
N ARG A 152 11.24 9.53 -18.24
CA ARG A 152 11.19 9.74 -19.71
C ARG A 152 10.22 8.80 -20.43
N SER A 153 10.02 7.59 -19.91
CA SER A 153 9.16 6.56 -20.51
C SER A 153 7.72 6.57 -19.96
N SER A 154 7.37 7.50 -19.06
CA SER A 154 6.00 7.62 -18.57
C SER A 154 5.08 8.23 -19.63
N LYS A 155 3.89 7.62 -19.79
CA LYS A 155 2.81 8.16 -20.60
C LYS A 155 1.91 9.15 -19.84
N ALA A 156 2.06 9.22 -18.51
CA ALA A 156 1.28 10.12 -17.65
C ALA A 156 1.92 11.51 -17.50
N GLY A 157 3.19 11.67 -17.91
CA GLY A 157 3.94 12.92 -17.80
C GLY A 157 5.44 12.69 -17.93
N LYS A 158 6.24 13.75 -17.75
CA LYS A 158 7.72 13.66 -17.81
C LYS A 158 8.36 13.34 -16.46
N MET A 159 7.59 13.31 -15.40
CA MET A 159 8.01 13.05 -14.03
C MET A 159 7.29 11.82 -13.49
N LEU A 160 7.89 11.19 -12.48
CA LEU A 160 7.26 10.11 -11.72
C LEU A 160 6.01 10.65 -11.02
N SER A 161 4.91 9.94 -11.18
CA SER A 161 3.62 10.28 -10.59
C SER A 161 3.00 9.07 -9.90
N VAL A 162 1.90 9.29 -9.19
CA VAL A 162 1.16 8.23 -8.51
C VAL A 162 -0.32 8.31 -8.84
N SER A 163 -0.96 7.16 -8.89
CA SER A 163 -2.41 6.99 -8.90
C SER A 163 -2.86 6.64 -7.50
N ILE A 164 -3.88 7.33 -6.98
CA ILE A 164 -4.38 7.16 -5.61
C ILE A 164 -5.84 6.74 -5.65
N GLY A 165 -6.15 5.63 -4.99
CA GLY A 165 -7.49 5.20 -4.66
C GLY A 165 -7.79 5.49 -3.19
N LEU A 166 -8.93 6.08 -2.92
CA LEU A 166 -9.37 6.45 -1.58
C LEU A 166 -10.69 5.78 -1.26
N ALA A 167 -10.75 5.09 -0.13
CA ALA A 167 -11.97 4.54 0.43
C ALA A 167 -12.14 4.98 1.88
N THR A 168 -13.37 5.22 2.28
CA THR A 168 -13.76 5.54 3.66
C THR A 168 -14.95 4.71 4.03
N LEU A 169 -14.89 4.04 5.17
CA LEU A 169 -16.03 3.32 5.77
C LEU A 169 -16.13 3.67 7.26
N THR A 170 -17.35 3.68 7.75
CA THR A 170 -17.61 3.56 9.19
C THR A 170 -17.98 2.11 9.44
N PRO A 171 -17.20 1.33 10.21
CA PRO A 171 -17.49 -0.08 10.43
C PRO A 171 -18.88 -0.29 11.03
N ASP A 172 -19.64 -1.22 10.45
CA ASP A 172 -20.94 -1.69 10.87
C ASP A 172 -21.12 -3.16 10.48
N ASP A 173 -22.28 -3.76 10.76
CA ASP A 173 -22.57 -5.17 10.49
C ASP A 173 -22.55 -5.53 8.98
N GLY A 174 -22.55 -4.55 8.08
CA GLY A 174 -22.53 -4.74 6.62
C GLY A 174 -21.17 -4.52 5.95
N ASN A 175 -20.19 -3.98 6.69
CA ASN A 175 -18.87 -3.62 6.17
C ASN A 175 -17.77 -4.52 6.73
N SER A 176 -16.67 -4.64 5.99
CA SER A 176 -15.51 -5.42 6.41
C SER A 176 -14.20 -4.74 6.03
N ILE A 177 -13.12 -5.15 6.69
CA ILE A 177 -11.75 -4.76 6.34
C ILE A 177 -11.46 -5.06 4.86
N THR A 178 -11.90 -6.22 4.37
CA THR A 178 -11.74 -6.60 2.96
C THR A 178 -12.45 -5.61 2.05
N THR A 179 -13.68 -5.20 2.39
CA THR A 179 -14.44 -4.20 1.63
C THR A 179 -13.70 -2.85 1.57
N LEU A 180 -13.06 -2.42 2.65
CA LEU A 180 -12.28 -1.19 2.68
C LEU A 180 -11.06 -1.27 1.73
N ILE A 181 -10.32 -2.38 1.80
CA ILE A 181 -9.15 -2.62 0.95
C ILE A 181 -9.56 -2.69 -0.52
N ASP A 182 -10.58 -3.50 -0.85
CA ASP A 182 -11.06 -3.68 -2.22
C ASP A 182 -11.56 -2.36 -2.81
N ASN A 183 -12.27 -1.55 -2.02
CA ASN A 183 -12.73 -0.24 -2.46
C ASN A 183 -11.54 0.71 -2.76
N ALA A 184 -10.52 0.75 -1.92
CA ALA A 184 -9.35 1.58 -2.16
C ALA A 184 -8.58 1.12 -3.41
N ASP A 185 -8.43 -0.19 -3.63
CA ASP A 185 -7.82 -0.77 -4.82
C ASP A 185 -8.62 -0.45 -6.08
N GLN A 186 -9.95 -0.59 -6.06
CA GLN A 186 -10.83 -0.18 -7.16
C GLN A 186 -10.68 1.31 -7.49
N GLY A 187 -10.44 2.15 -6.48
CA GLY A 187 -10.10 3.55 -6.67
C GLY A 187 -8.82 3.74 -7.47
N VAL A 188 -7.74 2.98 -7.16
CA VAL A 188 -6.49 3.01 -7.94
C VAL A 188 -6.73 2.58 -9.37
N TYR A 189 -7.45 1.47 -9.56
CA TYR A 189 -7.78 1.00 -10.90
C TYR A 189 -8.52 2.08 -11.70
N ALA A 190 -9.55 2.70 -11.13
CA ALA A 190 -10.29 3.78 -11.75
C ALA A 190 -9.41 5.02 -12.04
N ALA A 191 -8.39 5.30 -11.20
CA ALA A 191 -7.43 6.36 -11.43
C ALA A 191 -6.52 6.04 -12.63
N LYS A 192 -6.02 4.80 -12.72
CA LYS A 192 -5.19 4.32 -13.83
C LYS A 192 -5.94 4.36 -15.16
N GLU A 193 -7.19 3.88 -15.21
CA GLU A 193 -8.03 3.91 -16.40
C GLU A 193 -8.36 5.33 -16.86
N ALA A 194 -8.53 6.26 -15.95
CA ALA A 194 -8.83 7.66 -16.28
C ALA A 194 -7.60 8.47 -16.76
N GLY A 195 -6.43 7.82 -16.91
CA GLY A 195 -5.19 8.46 -17.43
C GLY A 195 -4.12 8.70 -16.38
N ARG A 196 -4.19 8.03 -15.23
CA ARG A 196 -3.19 8.08 -14.13
C ARG A 196 -3.01 9.46 -13.49
N HIS A 197 -2.02 9.60 -12.61
CA HIS A 197 -1.67 10.86 -11.94
C HIS A 197 -2.88 11.58 -11.36
N ARG A 198 -3.71 10.84 -10.60
CA ARG A 198 -4.96 11.37 -10.00
C ARG A 198 -5.43 10.58 -8.82
N ILE A 199 -6.40 11.16 -8.13
CA ILE A 199 -7.10 10.59 -6.99
C ILE A 199 -8.49 10.14 -7.45
N ARG A 200 -8.94 8.97 -6.98
CA ARG A 200 -10.31 8.48 -7.13
C ARG A 200 -10.83 8.00 -5.79
N ILE A 201 -11.99 8.50 -5.42
CA ILE A 201 -12.76 8.00 -4.28
C ILE A 201 -13.63 6.85 -4.76
N TRP A 202 -13.68 5.78 -3.99
CA TRP A 202 -14.51 4.63 -4.26
C TRP A 202 -15.19 4.10 -2.97
N PRO A 203 -16.46 3.66 -3.00
CA PRO A 203 -17.37 3.80 -4.13
C PRO A 203 -17.59 5.27 -4.49
N LYS A 204 -17.95 5.53 -5.73
CA LYS A 204 -18.22 6.91 -6.18
C LYS A 204 -19.26 7.55 -5.25
N PRO A 205 -19.05 8.78 -4.75
CA PRO A 205 -20.04 9.48 -3.97
C PRO A 205 -21.38 9.48 -4.74
N LYS A 206 -22.47 9.06 -4.08
CA LYS A 206 -23.80 9.23 -4.66
C LYS A 206 -24.00 10.74 -4.83
N VAL A 207 -24.07 11.21 -6.08
CA VAL A 207 -24.47 12.58 -6.37
C VAL A 207 -25.85 12.75 -5.79
N ALA A 208 -25.98 13.56 -4.74
CA ALA A 208 -27.30 13.88 -4.20
C ALA A 208 -28.10 14.52 -5.33
N SER A 209 -29.18 13.86 -5.76
CA SER A 209 -30.11 14.45 -6.71
C SER A 209 -30.55 15.81 -6.14
N PRO A 210 -30.57 16.89 -6.94
CA PRO A 210 -30.99 18.19 -6.45
C PRO A 210 -32.43 18.03 -5.88
N LYS A 211 -32.56 18.19 -4.57
CA LYS A 211 -33.87 18.25 -3.93
C LYS A 211 -34.65 19.38 -4.59
N ASN A 212 -35.76 19.00 -5.22
CA ASN A 212 -36.83 19.83 -5.75
C ASN A 212 -36.70 21.33 -5.42
N ALA A 213 -36.42 22.12 -6.44
CA ALA A 213 -36.70 23.54 -6.39
C ALA A 213 -38.20 23.75 -6.05
N PRO A 214 -38.56 24.63 -5.10
CA PRO A 214 -39.94 24.89 -4.80
C PRO A 214 -40.66 25.40 -6.05
N GLN A 215 -41.74 24.73 -6.46
CA GLN A 215 -42.60 25.20 -7.51
C GLN A 215 -43.17 26.56 -7.07
N ALA A 216 -42.83 27.61 -7.81
CA ALA A 216 -43.49 28.91 -7.66
C ALA A 216 -44.98 28.71 -7.91
N LYS A 217 -45.77 28.87 -6.87
CA LYS A 217 -47.24 28.98 -7.00
C LYS A 217 -47.51 30.26 -7.78
N GLY A 218 -48.01 30.12 -9.00
CA GLY A 218 -48.61 31.22 -9.75
C GLY A 218 -49.86 31.67 -9.03
N GLU A 219 -49.86 32.91 -8.60
CA GLU A 219 -51.08 33.63 -8.25
C GLU A 219 -51.72 34.13 -9.55
N SER A 220 -53.00 33.78 -9.67
CA SER A 220 -53.96 34.39 -10.61
C SER A 220 -54.80 35.40 -9.90
#